data_9d027da98baed63981d3a1547d0107f9
#
_entry.id   9d027da98baed63981d3a1547d0107f9
#
_cell.length_a   1.000
_cell.length_b   1.000
_cell.length_c   1.000
_cell.angle_alpha   90.00
_cell.angle_beta   90.00
_cell.angle_gamma   90.00
#
_symmetry.space_group_name_H-M   'P 1'
#
loop_
_entity.id
_entity.type
_entity.pdbx_description
1 polymer ?
#
loop_
_entity_poly.entity_id
_entity_poly.type
_entity_poly.pdbx_seq_one_letter_code
_entity_poly.pdbx_strand_id
1 'polypeptide(L)'
;MTISAYVIGKHSLKEVNISEPLSVRKEMREHPEDSLWIHADDRGDIFRLQDVFGLHPLAVEAIVHTHQPSKVEEYDSYLFTIMDGVRYGKQDVSGVRTGEQDENVSNISSDHKYSDSDLEEDDLYIFLEQRWIITINFNSQQLESNIKQRLSRSLTPSYRSKSTPLSEQQQQRQEQEQSSTSHRNVESRYSRAICEIVYRFAIEEVISSYHPILSNINIKLEQIEDQVILHRPTQSQLLDTLLIRRKLAFLENNLAMVTAAFTDLINGVIQSDLSRDSQRHIRSLNDRVTYLKNSVENMYQRVINLREAYNSSLNANLNETIRTLTVIATIILPLTLITGIYGMNFDVMPELHSPFGYYYSLLLMGTVAGGMVIYFKKKRWV
;
A
#
# COMPACT_ATOMS: atom_id res chain seq x y z
N MET A 1 -10.03 17.19 -23.81
CA MET A 1 -9.55 18.41 -23.14
C MET A 1 -9.88 18.21 -21.68
N THR A 2 -8.88 18.00 -20.88
CA THR A 2 -9.01 17.53 -19.50
C THR A 2 -8.28 18.47 -18.51
N ILE A 3 -8.21 19.77 -18.86
CA ILE A 3 -7.75 20.80 -17.94
C ILE A 3 -8.98 21.41 -17.27
N SER A 4 -9.07 21.24 -15.98
CA SER A 4 -10.03 21.94 -15.12
C SER A 4 -9.35 23.14 -14.47
N ALA A 5 -10.01 24.30 -14.45
CA ALA A 5 -9.49 25.47 -13.76
C ALA A 5 -10.53 26.07 -12.84
N TYR A 6 -10.04 26.49 -11.71
CA TYR A 6 -10.84 27.04 -10.61
C TYR A 6 -10.28 28.37 -10.16
N VAL A 7 -11.10 29.41 -10.23
CA VAL A 7 -10.80 30.71 -9.61
C VAL A 7 -11.34 30.67 -8.18
N ILE A 8 -10.46 30.90 -7.23
CA ILE A 8 -10.72 30.83 -5.81
C ILE A 8 -10.70 32.23 -5.23
N GLY A 9 -11.90 32.78 -5.03
CA GLY A 9 -12.09 34.02 -4.34
C GLY A 9 -12.28 33.83 -2.84
N LYS A 10 -12.52 34.94 -2.12
CA LYS A 10 -12.61 34.97 -0.65
C LYS A 10 -13.67 34.03 -0.04
N HIS A 11 -14.76 33.77 -0.76
CA HIS A 11 -15.87 32.92 -0.34
C HIS A 11 -16.47 32.14 -1.51
N SER A 12 -15.80 32.08 -2.63
CA SER A 12 -16.31 31.44 -3.85
C SER A 12 -15.26 30.60 -4.52
N LEU A 13 -15.71 29.46 -5.02
CA LEU A 13 -14.96 28.59 -5.91
C LEU A 13 -15.74 28.56 -7.22
N LYS A 14 -15.18 29.11 -8.29
CA LYS A 14 -15.79 29.13 -9.63
C LYS A 14 -14.98 28.29 -10.58
N GLU A 15 -15.62 27.37 -11.23
CA GLU A 15 -15.03 26.64 -12.35
C GLU A 15 -15.03 27.51 -13.60
N VAL A 16 -13.87 27.64 -14.22
CA VAL A 16 -13.67 28.44 -15.44
C VAL A 16 -13.35 27.50 -16.58
N ASN A 17 -14.12 27.61 -17.65
CA ASN A 17 -13.86 26.81 -18.84
C ASN A 17 -12.68 27.41 -19.60
N ILE A 18 -11.54 26.75 -19.59
CA ILE A 18 -10.35 27.16 -20.31
C ILE A 18 -10.36 26.56 -21.70
N SER A 19 -11.00 27.25 -22.64
CA SER A 19 -10.90 26.89 -24.07
C SER A 19 -9.51 27.22 -24.64
N GLU A 20 -8.85 28.25 -24.10
CA GLU A 20 -7.51 28.69 -24.48
C GLU A 20 -6.69 29.06 -23.22
N PRO A 21 -5.43 28.59 -23.10
CA PRO A 21 -4.56 28.91 -21.96
C PRO A 21 -4.33 30.41 -21.76
N LEU A 22 -4.42 31.22 -22.81
CA LEU A 22 -4.31 32.68 -22.76
C LEU A 22 -5.47 33.35 -22.01
N SER A 23 -6.65 32.74 -21.96
CA SER A 23 -7.79 33.26 -21.21
C SER A 23 -7.52 33.28 -19.69
N VAL A 24 -6.71 32.35 -19.19
CA VAL A 24 -6.30 32.28 -17.78
C VAL A 24 -5.51 33.51 -17.37
N ARG A 25 -4.54 33.95 -18.19
CA ARG A 25 -3.77 35.16 -17.89
C ARG A 25 -4.64 36.42 -17.87
N LYS A 26 -5.70 36.42 -18.67
CA LYS A 26 -6.65 37.55 -18.69
C LYS A 26 -7.46 37.58 -17.41
N GLU A 27 -8.00 36.44 -16.98
CA GLU A 27 -8.76 36.27 -15.73
C GLU A 27 -7.92 36.66 -14.52
N MET A 28 -6.64 36.26 -14.45
CA MET A 28 -5.72 36.66 -13.38
C MET A 28 -5.41 38.13 -13.35
N ARG A 29 -5.49 38.86 -14.50
CA ARG A 29 -5.30 40.31 -14.57
C ARG A 29 -6.56 41.05 -14.15
N GLU A 30 -7.73 40.52 -14.48
CA GLU A 30 -9.02 41.18 -14.15
C GLU A 30 -9.34 40.98 -12.63
N HIS A 31 -8.88 39.87 -12.00
CA HIS A 31 -9.09 39.57 -10.59
C HIS A 31 -7.74 39.39 -9.87
N PRO A 32 -7.01 40.46 -9.53
CA PRO A 32 -5.70 40.38 -8.92
C PRO A 32 -5.67 39.81 -7.51
N GLU A 33 -6.83 39.76 -6.83
CA GLU A 33 -7.02 39.24 -5.47
C GLU A 33 -7.35 37.74 -5.41
N ASP A 34 -7.76 37.14 -6.52
CA ASP A 34 -8.16 35.74 -6.57
C ASP A 34 -6.96 34.81 -6.85
N SER A 35 -7.07 33.59 -6.37
CA SER A 35 -6.09 32.52 -6.61
C SER A 35 -6.61 31.59 -7.71
N LEU A 36 -5.69 31.02 -8.46
CA LEU A 36 -6.02 30.09 -9.52
C LEU A 36 -5.54 28.69 -9.17
N TRP A 37 -6.42 27.71 -9.24
CA TRP A 37 -6.08 26.29 -9.19
C TRP A 37 -6.39 25.65 -10.53
N ILE A 38 -5.38 24.99 -11.10
CA ILE A 38 -5.48 24.24 -12.36
C ILE A 38 -5.22 22.78 -12.04
N HIS A 39 -6.05 21.92 -12.58
CA HIS A 39 -5.86 20.47 -12.55
C HIS A 39 -5.80 19.93 -13.97
N ALA A 40 -4.79 19.07 -14.25
CA ALA A 40 -4.61 18.41 -15.52
C ALA A 40 -4.46 16.89 -15.31
N ASP A 41 -5.13 16.10 -16.12
CA ASP A 41 -5.11 14.64 -16.10
C ASP A 41 -4.52 14.02 -17.39
N ASP A 42 -4.05 14.87 -18.34
CA ASP A 42 -3.41 14.43 -19.57
C ASP A 42 -1.96 15.00 -19.68
N ARG A 43 -1.03 14.13 -20.05
CA ARG A 43 0.38 14.52 -20.29
C ARG A 43 0.54 15.53 -21.42
N GLY A 44 -0.34 15.50 -22.42
CA GLY A 44 -0.31 16.44 -23.56
C GLY A 44 -0.59 17.86 -23.16
N ASP A 45 -1.32 18.09 -22.08
CA ASP A 45 -1.70 19.44 -21.62
C ASP A 45 -0.56 20.17 -20.91
N ILE A 46 0.48 19.46 -20.44
CA ILE A 46 1.63 20.09 -19.74
C ILE A 46 2.38 21.08 -20.64
N PHE A 47 2.55 20.77 -21.92
CA PHE A 47 3.27 21.67 -22.84
C PHE A 47 2.51 22.98 -23.06
N ARG A 48 1.18 22.96 -23.01
CA ARG A 48 0.34 24.16 -23.09
C ARG A 48 0.48 25.00 -21.81
N LEU A 49 0.55 24.35 -20.66
CA LEU A 49 0.74 25.02 -19.38
C LEU A 49 2.15 25.61 -19.26
N GLN A 50 3.16 24.97 -19.87
CA GLN A 50 4.54 25.47 -19.91
C GLN A 50 4.63 26.86 -20.51
N ASP A 51 4.03 27.07 -21.67
CA ASP A 51 4.08 28.35 -22.38
C ASP A 51 3.34 29.47 -21.63
N VAL A 52 2.26 29.13 -20.94
CA VAL A 52 1.43 30.10 -20.22
C VAL A 52 2.03 30.49 -18.87
N PHE A 53 2.55 29.54 -18.11
CA PHE A 53 3.04 29.76 -16.76
C PHE A 53 4.56 29.91 -16.69
N GLY A 54 5.27 29.70 -17.79
CA GLY A 54 6.72 29.79 -17.84
C GLY A 54 7.40 28.68 -17.06
N LEU A 55 6.85 27.46 -17.16
CA LEU A 55 7.41 26.32 -16.45
C LEU A 55 8.77 25.93 -17.02
N HIS A 56 9.72 25.62 -16.15
CA HIS A 56 11.07 25.27 -16.55
C HIS A 56 11.07 23.96 -17.36
N PRO A 57 11.83 23.86 -18.46
CA PRO A 57 11.87 22.66 -19.29
C PRO A 57 12.20 21.36 -18.52
N LEU A 58 13.13 21.42 -17.55
CA LEU A 58 13.49 20.27 -16.73
C LEU A 58 12.32 19.77 -15.85
N ALA A 59 11.49 20.67 -15.34
CA ALA A 59 10.32 20.30 -14.56
C ALA A 59 9.23 19.62 -15.45
N VAL A 60 9.07 20.12 -16.68
CA VAL A 60 8.18 19.51 -17.68
C VAL A 60 8.71 18.16 -18.14
N GLU A 61 10.02 18.04 -18.38
CA GLU A 61 10.68 16.78 -18.73
C GLU A 61 10.49 15.72 -17.64
N ALA A 62 10.58 16.10 -16.36
CA ALA A 62 10.35 15.20 -15.23
C ALA A 62 8.92 14.62 -15.20
N ILE A 63 7.92 15.33 -15.73
CA ILE A 63 6.54 14.84 -15.82
C ILE A 63 6.34 13.92 -17.03
N VAL A 64 7.03 14.17 -18.12
CA VAL A 64 6.94 13.38 -19.35
C VAL A 64 7.64 12.03 -19.19
N HIS A 65 8.81 12.03 -18.53
CA HIS A 65 9.54 10.81 -18.21
C HIS A 65 8.92 10.13 -16.99
N THR A 66 8.45 8.90 -17.17
CA THR A 66 7.87 8.06 -16.11
C THR A 66 8.89 7.69 -15.04
N HIS A 67 8.44 7.56 -13.79
CA HIS A 67 9.21 7.09 -12.63
C HIS A 67 10.31 8.06 -12.14
N GLN A 68 9.92 9.29 -11.88
CA GLN A 68 10.76 10.20 -11.10
C GLN A 68 10.47 10.01 -9.61
N PRO A 69 11.49 9.89 -8.75
CA PRO A 69 11.29 9.76 -7.31
C PRO A 69 10.64 11.02 -6.73
N SER A 70 9.92 10.86 -5.62
CA SER A 70 9.39 11.99 -4.85
C SER A 70 10.50 12.97 -4.53
N LYS A 71 10.30 14.23 -4.91
CA LYS A 71 11.26 15.32 -4.70
C LYS A 71 10.58 16.67 -4.63
N VAL A 72 11.28 17.64 -4.06
CA VAL A 72 10.84 19.03 -4.03
C VAL A 72 11.99 19.88 -4.54
N GLU A 73 11.73 20.70 -5.54
CA GLU A 73 12.70 21.59 -6.18
C GLU A 73 12.18 23.03 -6.19
N GLU A 74 13.01 23.97 -5.86
CA GLU A 74 12.69 25.40 -5.95
C GLU A 74 13.23 25.97 -7.26
N TYR A 75 12.34 26.58 -8.03
CA TYR A 75 12.66 27.37 -9.21
C TYR A 75 12.45 28.86 -8.90
N ASP A 76 12.97 29.74 -9.72
CA ASP A 76 12.96 31.19 -9.47
C ASP A 76 11.60 31.79 -9.08
N SER A 77 10.50 31.23 -9.56
CA SER A 77 9.13 31.74 -9.35
C SER A 77 8.17 30.80 -8.68
N TYR A 78 8.49 29.51 -8.56
CA TYR A 78 7.57 28.51 -8.01
C TYR A 78 8.31 27.35 -7.36
N LEU A 79 7.60 26.62 -6.50
CA LEU A 79 8.01 25.36 -5.93
C LEU A 79 7.46 24.20 -6.78
N PHE A 80 8.31 23.31 -7.22
CA PHE A 80 7.93 22.08 -7.93
C PHE A 80 8.05 20.88 -7.00
N THR A 81 6.98 20.08 -6.92
CA THR A 81 6.91 18.92 -6.04
C THR A 81 6.43 17.71 -6.81
N ILE A 82 7.11 16.58 -6.65
CA ILE A 82 6.68 15.26 -7.09
C ILE A 82 6.41 14.44 -5.83
N MET A 83 5.23 13.82 -5.75
CA MET A 83 4.86 12.91 -4.65
C MET A 83 4.32 11.60 -5.20
N ASP A 84 4.92 10.51 -4.79
CA ASP A 84 4.55 9.17 -5.22
C ASP A 84 3.37 8.66 -4.39
N GLY A 85 2.22 8.59 -5.01
CA GLY A 85 1.05 7.91 -4.49
C GLY A 85 1.04 6.44 -4.91
N VAL A 86 0.04 5.71 -4.44
CA VAL A 86 -0.12 4.29 -4.76
C VAL A 86 -1.57 3.97 -5.07
N ARG A 87 -1.77 3.08 -6.04
CA ARG A 87 -3.09 2.57 -6.39
C ARG A 87 -3.03 1.09 -6.77
N TYR A 88 -4.17 0.44 -6.79
CA TYR A 88 -4.27 -0.86 -7.44
C TYR A 88 -4.29 -0.67 -8.95
N GLY A 89 -3.47 -1.42 -9.68
CA GLY A 89 -3.48 -1.46 -11.13
C GLY A 89 -4.86 -1.84 -11.68
N LYS A 90 -5.22 -1.33 -12.85
CA LYS A 90 -6.44 -1.74 -13.53
C LYS A 90 -6.27 -3.20 -13.95
N GLN A 91 -7.19 -4.07 -13.54
CA GLN A 91 -7.26 -5.42 -14.11
C GLN A 91 -7.55 -5.29 -15.61
N ASP A 92 -6.60 -5.69 -16.45
CA ASP A 92 -6.87 -5.90 -17.86
C ASP A 92 -7.86 -7.06 -18.00
N VAL A 93 -9.13 -6.72 -18.15
CA VAL A 93 -10.20 -7.69 -18.45
C VAL A 93 -10.04 -8.27 -19.87
N SER A 94 -9.05 -7.81 -20.63
CA SER A 94 -8.80 -8.20 -22.02
C SER A 94 -7.90 -9.43 -22.21
N GLY A 95 -7.46 -10.11 -21.15
CA GLY A 95 -6.67 -11.33 -21.22
C GLY A 95 -7.48 -12.59 -21.56
N VAL A 96 -8.33 -12.56 -22.59
CA VAL A 96 -8.76 -13.78 -23.29
C VAL A 96 -7.55 -14.30 -24.07
N ARG A 97 -6.75 -15.15 -23.48
CA ARG A 97 -5.81 -16.00 -24.23
C ARG A 97 -6.63 -16.95 -25.09
N THR A 98 -6.78 -16.60 -26.37
CA THR A 98 -7.12 -17.56 -27.43
C THR A 98 -5.91 -18.46 -27.64
N GLY A 99 -5.97 -19.68 -27.15
CA GLY A 99 -4.95 -20.69 -27.44
C GLY A 99 -5.01 -21.87 -26.49
N GLU A 100 -5.61 -22.96 -26.99
CA GLU A 100 -5.48 -24.34 -26.57
C GLU A 100 -6.14 -24.79 -25.26
N GLN A 101 -7.10 -25.66 -25.49
CA GLN A 101 -7.85 -26.49 -24.54
C GLN A 101 -6.90 -27.42 -23.79
N ASP A 102 -6.71 -27.17 -22.50
CA ASP A 102 -6.38 -28.22 -21.54
C ASP A 102 -7.55 -28.35 -20.55
N GLU A 103 -8.38 -29.35 -20.82
CA GLU A 103 -9.51 -29.79 -20.00
C GLU A 103 -9.02 -30.45 -18.72
N ASN A 104 -8.44 -29.79 -17.73
CA ASN A 104 -8.24 -30.36 -16.41
C ASN A 104 -7.97 -29.36 -15.28
N VAL A 105 -8.48 -28.12 -15.37
CA VAL A 105 -8.44 -27.18 -14.22
C VAL A 105 -9.82 -26.56 -14.00
N SER A 106 -10.81 -27.41 -13.77
CA SER A 106 -12.13 -26.99 -13.31
C SER A 106 -12.30 -27.37 -11.84
N ASN A 107 -11.72 -26.63 -10.92
CA ASN A 107 -12.15 -26.51 -9.52
C ASN A 107 -11.18 -25.63 -8.70
N ILE A 108 -10.95 -24.39 -9.14
CA ILE A 108 -10.41 -23.36 -8.26
C ILE A 108 -11.54 -22.35 -8.04
N SER A 109 -12.03 -22.39 -6.82
CA SER A 109 -13.18 -21.63 -6.32
C SER A 109 -13.09 -20.13 -6.59
N SER A 110 -14.25 -19.57 -6.92
CA SER A 110 -14.58 -18.19 -7.32
C SER A 110 -14.30 -17.08 -6.28
N ASP A 111 -13.49 -17.32 -5.26
CA ASP A 111 -13.19 -16.36 -4.18
C ASP A 111 -11.91 -15.54 -4.37
N HIS A 112 -11.19 -15.71 -5.47
CA HIS A 112 -9.92 -15.01 -5.71
C HIS A 112 -10.03 -13.72 -6.54
N LYS A 113 -11.22 -13.12 -6.64
CA LYS A 113 -11.49 -11.98 -7.51
C LYS A 113 -10.84 -10.64 -7.10
N TYR A 114 -10.14 -10.57 -5.95
CA TYR A 114 -9.42 -9.37 -5.47
C TYR A 114 -7.92 -9.57 -5.29
N SER A 115 -7.36 -10.68 -5.74
CA SER A 115 -6.06 -11.15 -5.28
C SER A 115 -4.86 -10.63 -6.05
N ASP A 116 -4.99 -10.10 -7.28
CA ASP A 116 -3.84 -10.04 -8.17
C ASP A 116 -3.62 -8.74 -8.93
N SER A 117 -4.24 -7.64 -8.54
CA SER A 117 -3.84 -6.34 -9.07
C SER A 117 -2.50 -5.94 -8.45
N ASP A 118 -1.46 -5.88 -9.28
CA ASP A 118 -0.19 -5.30 -8.91
C ASP A 118 -0.43 -3.85 -8.44
N LEU A 119 0.38 -3.40 -7.48
CA LEU A 119 0.39 -2.00 -7.09
C LEU A 119 1.10 -1.19 -8.16
N GLU A 120 0.54 -0.04 -8.47
CA GLU A 120 1.10 0.92 -9.42
C GLU A 120 1.34 2.26 -8.71
N GLU A 121 2.29 2.99 -9.21
CA GLU A 121 2.53 4.38 -8.81
C GLU A 121 1.42 5.28 -9.33
N ASP A 122 1.06 6.25 -8.52
CA ASP A 122 0.06 7.27 -8.81
C ASP A 122 0.64 8.65 -8.50
N ASP A 123 1.54 9.08 -9.37
CA ASP A 123 2.36 10.27 -9.16
C ASP A 123 1.52 11.54 -9.23
N LEU A 124 1.75 12.40 -8.27
CA LEU A 124 1.21 13.75 -8.22
C LEU A 124 2.32 14.77 -8.42
N TYR A 125 2.17 15.60 -9.44
CA TYR A 125 3.06 16.73 -9.73
C TYR A 125 2.36 18.01 -9.33
N ILE A 126 3.07 18.89 -8.60
CA ILE A 126 2.52 20.14 -8.10
C ILE A 126 3.49 21.28 -8.43
N PHE A 127 2.98 22.34 -9.04
CA PHE A 127 3.65 23.63 -9.16
C PHE A 127 2.92 24.62 -8.26
N LEU A 128 3.62 25.19 -7.28
CA LEU A 128 3.08 26.14 -6.33
C LEU A 128 3.75 27.51 -6.47
N GLU A 129 2.96 28.52 -6.76
CA GLU A 129 3.37 29.93 -6.80
C GLU A 129 2.47 30.73 -5.85
N GLN A 130 2.72 32.02 -5.70
CA GLN A 130 1.97 32.89 -4.78
C GLN A 130 0.49 33.00 -5.11
N ARG A 131 0.13 32.96 -6.40
CA ARG A 131 -1.21 33.23 -6.89
C ARG A 131 -1.83 32.10 -7.67
N TRP A 132 -1.05 31.10 -8.02
CA TRP A 132 -1.56 29.94 -8.74
C TRP A 132 -0.92 28.65 -8.25
N ILE A 133 -1.68 27.59 -8.39
CA ILE A 133 -1.22 26.23 -8.17
C ILE A 133 -1.69 25.34 -9.32
N ILE A 134 -0.79 24.51 -9.81
CA ILE A 134 -1.09 23.50 -10.84
C ILE A 134 -0.87 22.13 -10.19
N THR A 135 -1.87 21.27 -10.29
CA THR A 135 -1.79 19.86 -9.88
C THR A 135 -1.97 18.98 -11.11
N ILE A 136 -1.11 17.99 -11.28
CA ILE A 136 -1.16 17.06 -12.40
C ILE A 136 -1.14 15.64 -11.86
N ASN A 137 -2.16 14.87 -12.19
CA ASN A 137 -2.25 13.46 -11.87
C ASN A 137 -2.98 12.73 -12.99
N PHE A 138 -2.36 11.69 -13.54
CA PHE A 138 -2.84 11.02 -14.76
C PHE A 138 -3.81 9.86 -14.49
N ASN A 139 -3.91 9.43 -13.25
CA ASN A 139 -4.52 8.16 -12.92
C ASN A 139 -5.72 8.27 -11.98
N SER A 140 -5.87 9.36 -11.25
CA SER A 140 -6.89 9.53 -10.23
C SER A 140 -7.90 10.65 -10.56
N GLN A 141 -9.03 10.28 -11.13
CA GLN A 141 -10.17 11.20 -11.29
C GLN A 141 -10.79 11.66 -9.96
N GLN A 142 -10.42 11.01 -8.85
CA GLN A 142 -10.96 11.33 -7.53
C GLN A 142 -10.20 12.47 -6.84
N LEU A 143 -8.92 12.67 -7.17
CA LEU A 143 -8.08 13.68 -6.54
C LEU A 143 -8.69 15.08 -6.68
N GLU A 144 -9.05 15.47 -7.88
CA GLU A 144 -9.68 16.77 -8.16
C GLU A 144 -10.98 16.95 -7.37
N SER A 145 -11.86 15.95 -7.41
CA SER A 145 -13.16 16.00 -6.72
C SER A 145 -13.01 16.08 -5.20
N ASN A 146 -12.04 15.36 -4.62
CA ASN A 146 -11.75 15.37 -3.19
C ASN A 146 -11.20 16.72 -2.74
N ILE A 147 -10.24 17.28 -3.48
CA ILE A 147 -9.70 18.62 -3.19
C ILE A 147 -10.80 19.67 -3.31
N LYS A 148 -11.60 19.64 -4.37
CA LYS A 148 -12.74 20.56 -4.59
C LYS A 148 -13.74 20.52 -3.45
N GLN A 149 -14.12 19.34 -2.98
CA GLN A 149 -15.05 19.17 -1.85
C GLN A 149 -14.46 19.72 -0.55
N ARG A 150 -13.20 19.43 -0.25
CA ARG A 150 -12.51 19.90 0.96
C ARG A 150 -12.34 21.41 0.94
N LEU A 151 -11.96 21.96 -0.21
CA LEU A 151 -11.80 23.39 -0.40
C LEU A 151 -13.12 24.14 -0.23
N SER A 152 -14.20 23.65 -0.81
CA SER A 152 -15.54 24.23 -0.66
C SER A 152 -15.98 24.30 0.82
N ARG A 153 -15.65 23.27 1.60
CA ARG A 153 -15.94 23.26 3.05
C ARG A 153 -15.07 24.27 3.80
N SER A 154 -13.80 24.45 3.42
CA SER A 154 -12.88 25.37 4.10
C SER A 154 -13.18 26.85 3.82
N LEU A 155 -13.83 27.15 2.68
CA LEU A 155 -14.25 28.49 2.32
C LEU A 155 -15.56 28.95 2.98
N THR A 156 -16.31 28.04 3.64
CA THR A 156 -17.52 28.38 4.36
C THR A 156 -17.20 29.19 5.63
N PRO A 157 -17.91 30.28 5.93
CA PRO A 157 -17.61 31.17 7.06
C PRO A 157 -17.63 30.47 8.43
N SER A 158 -18.43 29.42 8.58
CA SER A 158 -18.58 28.64 9.82
C SER A 158 -17.31 27.85 10.21
N TYR A 159 -16.47 27.49 9.27
CA TYR A 159 -15.25 26.72 9.55
C TYR A 159 -14.09 27.62 9.98
N ARG A 160 -14.01 28.84 9.42
CA ARG A 160 -12.93 29.79 9.64
C ARG A 160 -12.90 30.34 11.07
N SER A 161 -14.07 30.47 11.74
CA SER A 161 -14.14 30.96 13.11
C SER A 161 -13.58 29.99 14.16
N LYS A 162 -13.36 28.72 13.77
CA LYS A 162 -12.83 27.67 14.68
C LYS A 162 -11.33 27.42 14.51
N SER A 163 -10.74 27.87 13.41
CA SER A 163 -9.34 27.53 13.06
C SER A 163 -8.37 28.72 13.17
N THR A 164 -8.86 29.93 13.43
CA THR A 164 -7.98 31.11 13.58
C THR A 164 -7.59 31.27 15.05
N PRO A 165 -6.30 31.20 15.42
CA PRO A 165 -5.86 31.44 16.80
C PRO A 165 -6.23 32.85 17.26
N LEU A 166 -6.62 32.99 18.53
CA LEU A 166 -7.02 34.26 19.16
C LEU A 166 -5.96 35.39 19.04
N SER A 167 -4.67 35.01 18.88
CA SER A 167 -3.56 35.94 18.67
C SER A 167 -3.58 36.63 17.31
N GLU A 168 -4.07 35.97 16.25
CA GLU A 168 -4.18 36.60 14.93
C GLU A 168 -5.37 37.53 14.78
N GLN A 169 -6.46 37.27 15.52
CA GLN A 169 -7.61 38.18 15.54
C GLN A 169 -7.28 39.51 16.22
N GLN A 170 -6.35 39.54 17.17
CA GLN A 170 -5.89 40.77 17.80
C GLN A 170 -4.89 41.56 16.96
N GLN A 171 -4.02 40.87 16.21
CA GLN A 171 -3.10 41.50 15.25
C GLN A 171 -3.84 42.11 14.05
N GLN A 172 -4.84 41.42 13.51
CA GLN A 172 -5.65 41.95 12.40
C GLN A 172 -6.44 43.22 12.76
N ARG A 173 -6.83 43.41 14.02
CA ARG A 173 -7.49 44.63 14.47
C ARG A 173 -6.53 45.86 14.58
N GLN A 174 -5.25 45.60 14.87
CA GLN A 174 -4.23 46.66 14.95
C GLN A 174 -3.69 47.06 13.59
N GLU A 175 -3.68 46.16 12.59
CA GLU A 175 -3.24 46.41 11.23
C GLU A 175 -4.29 47.14 10.35
N GLN A 176 -5.58 47.12 10.74
CA GLN A 176 -6.65 47.84 10.03
C GLN A 176 -6.58 49.37 10.16
N GLU A 177 -5.77 49.89 11.08
CA GLU A 177 -5.65 51.35 11.31
C GLU A 177 -4.52 52.05 10.56
N GLN A 178 -3.66 51.33 9.81
CA GLN A 178 -2.53 51.94 9.09
C GLN A 178 -2.52 51.63 7.58
N SER A 179 -3.07 52.58 6.82
CA SER A 179 -2.68 53.05 5.46
C SER A 179 -2.76 52.10 4.24
N SER A 180 -3.11 52.73 3.12
CA SER A 180 -3.35 52.28 1.74
C SER A 180 -2.25 51.44 1.04
N THR A 181 -1.07 51.33 1.59
CA THR A 181 0.01 50.39 1.13
C THR A 181 -0.17 49.00 1.69
N SER A 182 -1.01 48.84 2.71
CA SER A 182 -1.31 47.57 3.38
C SER A 182 -2.22 46.67 2.56
N HIS A 183 -3.12 47.18 1.72
CA HIS A 183 -4.09 46.37 0.99
C HIS A 183 -3.44 45.41 0.01
N ARG A 184 -2.48 45.81 -0.80
CA ARG A 184 -1.78 44.92 -1.74
C ARG A 184 -1.02 43.79 -1.04
N ASN A 185 -0.41 44.06 0.11
CA ASN A 185 0.33 43.08 0.88
C ASN A 185 -0.63 42.05 1.58
N VAL A 186 -1.81 42.51 1.99
CA VAL A 186 -2.83 41.63 2.60
C VAL A 186 -3.47 40.70 1.56
N GLU A 187 -3.75 41.25 0.37
CA GLU A 187 -4.32 40.48 -0.76
C GLU A 187 -3.37 39.40 -1.27
N SER A 188 -2.07 39.76 -1.46
CA SER A 188 -1.08 38.76 -1.90
C SER A 188 -0.86 37.66 -0.87
N ARG A 189 -0.88 37.95 0.44
CA ARG A 189 -0.84 36.97 1.52
C ARG A 189 -2.04 36.05 1.53
N TYR A 190 -3.22 36.58 1.20
CA TYR A 190 -4.44 35.80 1.14
C TYR A 190 -4.44 34.79 -0.03
N SER A 191 -4.09 35.26 -1.25
CA SER A 191 -3.96 34.40 -2.42
C SER A 191 -2.98 33.27 -2.18
N ARG A 192 -1.82 33.57 -1.62
CA ARG A 192 -0.80 32.60 -1.26
C ARG A 192 -1.34 31.56 -0.27
N ALA A 193 -2.03 32.00 0.79
CA ALA A 193 -2.59 31.09 1.79
C ALA A 193 -3.58 30.09 1.19
N ILE A 194 -4.35 30.48 0.18
CA ILE A 194 -5.27 29.58 -0.53
C ILE A 194 -4.50 28.55 -1.37
N CYS A 195 -3.50 28.97 -2.15
CA CYS A 195 -2.67 28.04 -2.92
C CYS A 195 -1.98 27.02 -2.01
N GLU A 196 -1.47 27.46 -0.85
CA GLU A 196 -0.88 26.57 0.15
C GLU A 196 -1.92 25.60 0.77
N ILE A 197 -3.20 25.98 0.90
CA ILE A 197 -4.27 25.08 1.34
C ILE A 197 -4.50 23.99 0.30
N VAL A 198 -4.57 24.33 -0.98
CA VAL A 198 -4.72 23.35 -2.07
C VAL A 198 -3.50 22.41 -2.10
N TYR A 199 -2.30 22.95 -1.98
CA TYR A 199 -1.05 22.19 -1.90
C TYR A 199 -1.09 21.14 -0.79
N ARG A 200 -1.49 21.54 0.42
CA ARG A 200 -1.62 20.61 1.55
C ARG A 200 -2.66 19.53 1.31
N PHE A 201 -3.83 19.88 0.75
CA PHE A 201 -4.87 18.91 0.45
C PHE A 201 -4.42 17.91 -0.60
N ALA A 202 -3.70 18.37 -1.62
CA ALA A 202 -3.16 17.51 -2.67
C ALA A 202 -2.16 16.49 -2.11
N ILE A 203 -1.21 16.91 -1.29
CA ILE A 203 -0.24 16.02 -0.64
C ILE A 203 -0.94 15.07 0.34
N GLU A 204 -1.91 15.56 1.12
CA GLU A 204 -2.65 14.73 2.07
C GLU A 204 -3.45 13.62 1.36
N GLU A 205 -3.97 13.89 0.16
CA GLU A 205 -4.68 12.89 -0.64
C GLU A 205 -3.74 11.76 -1.07
N VAL A 206 -2.52 12.11 -1.53
CA VAL A 206 -1.48 11.13 -1.86
C VAL A 206 -1.13 10.25 -0.65
N ILE A 207 -0.87 10.85 0.52
CA ILE A 207 -0.56 10.09 1.73
C ILE A 207 -1.73 9.19 2.13
N SER A 208 -2.96 9.65 1.91
CA SER A 208 -4.17 8.89 2.24
C SER A 208 -4.37 7.68 1.33
N SER A 209 -3.81 7.66 0.12
CA SER A 209 -3.90 6.53 -0.81
C SER A 209 -3.24 5.24 -0.27
N TYR A 210 -2.26 5.36 0.61
CA TYR A 210 -1.58 4.22 1.24
C TYR A 210 -2.46 3.45 2.24
N HIS A 211 -3.39 4.14 2.92
CA HIS A 211 -4.20 3.54 3.99
C HIS A 211 -5.04 2.33 3.55
N PRO A 212 -5.86 2.39 2.49
CA PRO A 212 -6.68 1.26 2.07
C PRO A 212 -5.84 0.07 1.63
N ILE A 213 -4.67 0.32 1.03
CA ILE A 213 -3.74 -0.72 0.59
C ILE A 213 -3.13 -1.44 1.81
N LEU A 214 -2.61 -0.69 2.78
CA LEU A 214 -2.05 -1.26 4.00
C LEU A 214 -3.09 -2.01 4.83
N SER A 215 -4.32 -1.48 4.93
CA SER A 215 -5.42 -2.16 5.60
C SER A 215 -5.74 -3.50 4.94
N ASN A 216 -5.81 -3.56 3.61
CA ASN A 216 -6.07 -4.79 2.89
C ASN A 216 -4.92 -5.82 3.05
N ILE A 217 -3.66 -5.36 2.99
CA ILE A 217 -2.49 -6.23 3.23
C ILE A 217 -2.54 -6.78 4.66
N ASN A 218 -2.86 -5.96 5.65
CA ASN A 218 -2.97 -6.40 7.06
C ASN A 218 -4.03 -7.50 7.23
N ILE A 219 -5.23 -7.32 6.66
CA ILE A 219 -6.31 -8.31 6.72
C ILE A 219 -5.88 -9.63 6.08
N LYS A 220 -5.24 -9.59 4.90
CA LYS A 220 -4.75 -10.80 4.24
C LYS A 220 -3.66 -11.49 5.06
N LEU A 221 -2.76 -10.73 5.67
CA LEU A 221 -1.69 -11.27 6.50
C LEU A 221 -2.26 -12.00 7.74
N GLU A 222 -3.24 -11.40 8.42
CA GLU A 222 -3.96 -12.04 9.53
C GLU A 222 -4.63 -13.36 9.11
N GLN A 223 -5.30 -13.37 7.97
CA GLN A 223 -5.93 -14.59 7.45
C GLN A 223 -4.92 -15.71 7.19
N ILE A 224 -3.74 -15.39 6.64
CA ILE A 224 -2.70 -16.38 6.40
C ILE A 224 -2.08 -16.86 7.72
N GLU A 225 -1.83 -15.95 8.67
CA GLU A 225 -1.33 -16.30 10.01
C GLU A 225 -2.24 -17.29 10.72
N ASP A 226 -3.55 -17.02 10.74
CA ASP A 226 -4.55 -17.91 11.35
C ASP A 226 -4.58 -19.29 10.66
N GLN A 227 -4.51 -19.32 9.35
CA GLN A 227 -4.51 -20.57 8.59
C GLN A 227 -3.24 -21.40 8.83
N VAL A 228 -2.06 -20.77 8.91
CA VAL A 228 -0.79 -21.47 9.16
C VAL A 228 -0.75 -22.04 10.59
N ILE A 229 -1.38 -21.36 11.56
CA ILE A 229 -1.43 -21.80 12.96
C ILE A 229 -2.45 -22.94 13.15
N LEU A 230 -3.63 -22.81 12.54
CA LEU A 230 -4.76 -23.72 12.78
C LEU A 230 -4.78 -24.94 11.86
N HIS A 231 -4.16 -24.86 10.69
CA HIS A 231 -4.24 -25.88 9.64
C HIS A 231 -2.85 -26.30 9.15
N ARG A 232 -2.83 -27.38 8.33
CA ARG A 232 -1.59 -27.75 7.64
C ARG A 232 -1.24 -26.70 6.60
N PRO A 233 0.02 -26.22 6.58
CA PRO A 233 0.45 -25.21 5.63
C PRO A 233 0.35 -25.71 4.18
N THR A 234 -0.12 -24.84 3.29
CA THR A 234 -0.33 -25.13 1.86
C THR A 234 0.63 -24.32 1.00
N GLN A 235 0.89 -24.79 -0.22
CA GLN A 235 1.76 -24.09 -1.16
C GLN A 235 1.16 -22.72 -1.60
N SER A 236 -0.17 -22.58 -1.66
CA SER A 236 -0.83 -21.32 -1.98
C SER A 236 -0.53 -20.24 -0.94
N GLN A 237 -0.54 -20.57 0.35
CA GLN A 237 -0.21 -19.63 1.44
C GLN A 237 1.23 -19.10 1.34
N LEU A 238 2.17 -19.94 0.89
CA LEU A 238 3.54 -19.51 0.64
C LEU A 238 3.60 -18.50 -0.52
N LEU A 239 2.88 -18.74 -1.61
CA LEU A 239 2.79 -17.82 -2.74
C LEU A 239 2.16 -16.49 -2.34
N ASP A 240 1.05 -16.50 -1.59
CA ASP A 240 0.39 -15.30 -1.08
C ASP A 240 1.33 -14.48 -0.18
N THR A 241 2.11 -15.15 0.68
CA THR A 241 3.12 -14.52 1.53
C THR A 241 4.20 -13.83 0.71
N LEU A 242 4.67 -14.45 -0.39
CA LEU A 242 5.65 -13.86 -1.29
C LEU A 242 5.09 -12.63 -2.05
N LEU A 243 3.83 -12.69 -2.48
CA LEU A 243 3.15 -11.55 -3.11
C LEU A 243 2.98 -10.38 -2.15
N ILE A 244 2.58 -10.65 -0.91
CA ILE A 244 2.49 -9.61 0.14
C ILE A 244 3.87 -8.98 0.38
N ARG A 245 4.93 -9.80 0.49
CA ARG A 245 6.30 -9.30 0.66
C ARG A 245 6.71 -8.36 -0.47
N ARG A 246 6.40 -8.70 -1.72
CA ARG A 246 6.69 -7.86 -2.89
C ARG A 246 5.96 -6.53 -2.81
N LYS A 247 4.67 -6.54 -2.44
CA LYS A 247 3.86 -5.34 -2.25
C LYS A 247 4.41 -4.45 -1.13
N LEU A 248 4.81 -5.04 0.00
CA LEU A 248 5.41 -4.28 1.11
C LEU A 248 6.74 -3.64 0.73
N ALA A 249 7.60 -4.35 -0.02
CA ALA A 249 8.87 -3.79 -0.51
C ALA A 249 8.66 -2.60 -1.47
N PHE A 250 7.64 -2.66 -2.32
CA PHE A 250 7.25 -1.56 -3.18
C PHE A 250 6.78 -0.34 -2.37
N LEU A 251 5.90 -0.55 -1.38
CA LEU A 251 5.41 0.52 -0.49
C LEU A 251 6.53 1.13 0.37
N GLU A 252 7.46 0.32 0.85
CA GLU A 252 8.62 0.77 1.62
C GLU A 252 9.50 1.71 0.80
N ASN A 253 9.80 1.33 -0.46
CA ASN A 253 10.59 2.16 -1.36
C ASN A 253 9.92 3.51 -1.64
N ASN A 254 8.63 3.52 -1.98
CA ASN A 254 7.89 4.75 -2.25
C ASN A 254 7.81 5.65 -1.00
N LEU A 255 7.50 5.09 0.18
CA LEU A 255 7.47 5.85 1.43
C LEU A 255 8.85 6.39 1.83
N ALA A 256 9.94 5.71 1.47
CA ALA A 256 11.29 6.22 1.69
C ALA A 256 11.56 7.49 0.84
N MET A 257 11.15 7.48 -0.44
CA MET A 257 11.27 8.64 -1.34
C MET A 257 10.41 9.81 -0.84
N VAL A 258 9.15 9.56 -0.49
CA VAL A 258 8.26 10.57 0.10
C VAL A 258 8.86 11.16 1.38
N THR A 259 9.43 10.34 2.26
CA THR A 259 10.08 10.80 3.51
C THR A 259 11.28 11.70 3.21
N ALA A 260 12.10 11.37 2.19
CA ALA A 260 13.23 12.18 1.78
C ALA A 260 12.76 13.57 1.30
N ALA A 261 11.74 13.61 0.42
CA ALA A 261 11.17 14.86 -0.07
C ALA A 261 10.62 15.75 1.08
N PHE A 262 9.95 15.17 2.07
CA PHE A 262 9.49 15.91 3.26
C PHE A 262 10.66 16.41 4.11
N THR A 263 11.72 15.62 4.25
CA THR A 263 12.90 16.00 5.02
C THR A 263 13.60 17.20 4.40
N ASP A 264 13.74 17.22 3.09
CA ASP A 264 14.32 18.34 2.35
C ASP A 264 13.47 19.62 2.52
N LEU A 265 12.15 19.48 2.43
CA LEU A 265 11.21 20.59 2.61
C LEU A 265 11.24 21.17 4.04
N ILE A 266 11.34 20.30 5.06
CA ILE A 266 11.33 20.71 6.48
C ILE A 266 12.66 21.30 6.92
N ASN A 267 13.79 20.74 6.46
CA ASN A 267 15.13 21.18 6.88
C ASN A 267 15.58 22.50 6.23
N GLY A 268 14.77 23.05 5.33
CA GLY A 268 15.07 24.33 4.70
C GLY A 268 16.22 24.27 3.70
N VAL A 269 16.54 23.08 3.17
CA VAL A 269 17.43 22.92 2.01
C VAL A 269 16.84 23.70 0.84
N ILE A 270 15.53 23.74 0.78
CA ILE A 270 14.74 24.57 -0.10
C ILE A 270 14.28 25.79 0.72
N GLN A 271 14.69 26.98 0.35
CA GLN A 271 14.20 28.22 0.96
C GLN A 271 12.74 28.44 0.57
N SER A 272 11.88 27.53 1.01
CA SER A 272 10.47 27.63 0.72
C SER A 272 9.88 28.77 1.54
N ASP A 273 9.39 29.77 0.85
CA ASP A 273 8.60 30.87 1.41
C ASP A 273 7.25 30.43 2.03
N LEU A 274 7.05 29.17 2.33
CA LEU A 274 5.80 28.65 2.88
C LEU A 274 5.45 29.30 4.22
N SER A 275 4.17 29.58 4.41
CA SER A 275 3.67 30.12 5.66
C SER A 275 3.95 29.19 6.86
N ARG A 276 4.07 29.78 8.05
CA ARG A 276 4.29 29.00 9.29
C ARG A 276 3.23 27.92 9.53
N ASP A 277 1.98 28.19 9.14
CA ASP A 277 0.90 27.24 9.26
C ASP A 277 1.05 26.08 8.27
N SER A 278 1.45 26.34 7.03
CA SER A 278 1.75 25.30 6.06
C SER A 278 2.95 24.45 6.48
N GLN A 279 3.99 25.07 7.03
CA GLN A 279 5.13 24.34 7.59
C GLN A 279 4.74 23.39 8.75
N ARG A 280 3.83 23.84 9.65
CA ARG A 280 3.30 22.97 10.73
C ARG A 280 2.52 21.79 10.17
N HIS A 281 1.68 22.02 9.14
CA HIS A 281 0.92 20.95 8.50
C HIS A 281 1.83 19.94 7.79
N ILE A 282 2.86 20.42 7.10
CA ILE A 282 3.86 19.56 6.45
C ILE A 282 4.57 18.68 7.48
N ARG A 283 4.93 19.21 8.64
CA ARG A 283 5.48 18.40 9.74
C ARG A 283 4.49 17.33 10.21
N SER A 284 3.22 17.68 10.39
CA SER A 284 2.18 16.71 10.74
C SER A 284 1.98 15.63 9.66
N LEU A 285 2.09 16.00 8.38
CA LEU A 285 2.04 15.02 7.28
C LEU A 285 3.27 14.11 7.29
N ASN A 286 4.46 14.65 7.57
CA ASN A 286 5.68 13.85 7.72
C ASN A 286 5.57 12.83 8.88
N ASP A 287 4.92 13.22 10.01
CA ASP A 287 4.66 12.29 11.10
C ASP A 287 3.73 11.15 10.65
N ARG A 288 2.74 11.44 9.81
CA ARG A 288 1.86 10.41 9.21
C ARG A 288 2.62 9.50 8.25
N VAL A 289 3.50 10.03 7.41
CA VAL A 289 4.36 9.24 6.51
C VAL A 289 5.27 8.32 7.33
N THR A 290 5.86 8.84 8.40
CA THR A 290 6.69 8.06 9.33
C THR A 290 5.88 6.93 9.97
N TYR A 291 4.64 7.19 10.36
CA TYR A 291 3.74 6.15 10.88
C TYR A 291 3.45 5.07 9.84
N LEU A 292 3.16 5.45 8.58
CA LEU A 292 2.92 4.51 7.49
C LEU A 292 4.17 3.65 7.22
N LYS A 293 5.36 4.26 7.19
CA LYS A 293 6.63 3.55 7.03
C LYS A 293 6.85 2.51 8.14
N ASN A 294 6.63 2.89 9.40
CA ASN A 294 6.73 1.97 10.53
C ASN A 294 5.69 0.84 10.45
N SER A 295 4.50 1.12 9.93
CA SER A 295 3.47 0.09 9.70
C SER A 295 3.90 -0.91 8.64
N VAL A 296 4.51 -0.46 7.54
CA VAL A 296 5.07 -1.32 6.49
C VAL A 296 6.17 -2.21 7.06
N GLU A 297 7.12 -1.63 7.81
CA GLU A 297 8.21 -2.37 8.47
C GLU A 297 7.65 -3.45 9.42
N ASN A 298 6.67 -3.11 10.26
CA ASN A 298 6.04 -4.07 11.15
C ASN A 298 5.38 -5.23 10.38
N MET A 299 4.67 -4.93 9.29
CA MET A 299 4.08 -5.97 8.44
C MET A 299 5.15 -6.82 7.76
N TYR A 300 6.27 -6.23 7.36
CA TYR A 300 7.40 -6.96 6.79
C TYR A 300 8.01 -7.95 7.79
N GLN A 301 8.18 -7.56 9.04
CA GLN A 301 8.64 -8.45 10.12
C GLN A 301 7.63 -9.58 10.38
N ARG A 302 6.32 -9.30 10.33
CA ARG A 302 5.28 -10.34 10.43
C ARG A 302 5.39 -11.35 9.29
N VAL A 303 5.65 -10.93 8.06
CA VAL A 303 5.88 -11.82 6.91
C VAL A 303 7.09 -12.74 7.14
N ILE A 304 8.18 -12.23 7.73
CA ILE A 304 9.35 -13.05 8.07
C ILE A 304 8.97 -14.11 9.12
N ASN A 305 8.32 -13.69 10.20
CA ASN A 305 7.88 -14.59 11.27
C ASN A 305 6.89 -15.66 10.77
N LEU A 306 5.98 -15.27 9.86
CA LEU A 306 5.04 -16.19 9.23
C LEU A 306 5.75 -17.26 8.40
N ARG A 307 6.81 -16.92 7.68
CA ARG A 307 7.63 -17.88 6.94
C ARG A 307 8.32 -18.87 7.88
N GLU A 308 8.81 -18.42 9.02
CA GLU A 308 9.41 -19.28 10.04
C GLU A 308 8.37 -20.23 10.65
N ALA A 309 7.17 -19.70 10.97
CA ALA A 309 6.06 -20.51 11.44
C ALA A 309 5.62 -21.57 10.42
N TYR A 310 5.54 -21.19 9.14
CA TYR A 310 5.25 -22.11 8.03
C TYR A 310 6.27 -23.26 7.97
N ASN A 311 7.57 -22.96 8.00
CA ASN A 311 8.63 -23.96 7.98
C ASN A 311 8.57 -24.86 9.23
N SER A 312 8.31 -24.29 10.41
CA SER A 312 8.15 -25.05 11.65
C SER A 312 6.97 -26.01 11.58
N SER A 313 5.83 -25.57 11.05
CA SER A 313 4.65 -26.38 10.86
C SER A 313 4.88 -27.53 9.85
N LEU A 314 5.58 -27.27 8.75
CA LEU A 314 5.99 -28.32 7.80
C LEU A 314 6.85 -29.38 8.47
N ASN A 315 7.86 -28.96 9.24
CA ASN A 315 8.74 -29.88 9.97
C ASN A 315 7.98 -30.72 11.01
N ALA A 316 7.01 -30.11 11.72
CA ALA A 316 6.16 -30.83 12.65
C ALA A 316 5.32 -31.90 11.94
N ASN A 317 4.71 -31.58 10.79
CA ASN A 317 3.95 -32.52 9.98
C ASN A 317 4.80 -33.65 9.42
N LEU A 318 6.03 -33.36 8.95
CA LEU A 318 6.98 -34.37 8.51
C LEU A 318 7.36 -35.32 9.64
N ASN A 319 7.65 -34.79 10.83
CA ASN A 319 7.96 -35.59 12.01
C ASN A 319 6.80 -36.46 12.42
N GLU A 320 5.54 -35.99 12.35
CA GLU A 320 4.35 -36.78 12.61
C GLU A 320 4.21 -37.94 11.60
N THR A 321 4.42 -37.65 10.31
CA THR A 321 4.36 -38.68 9.26
C THR A 321 5.45 -39.75 9.44
N ILE A 322 6.71 -39.31 9.71
CA ILE A 322 7.83 -40.23 9.96
C ILE A 322 7.54 -41.08 11.20
N ARG A 323 6.99 -40.49 12.28
CA ARG A 323 6.63 -41.19 13.48
C ARG A 323 5.56 -42.27 13.21
N THR A 324 4.51 -41.95 12.46
CA THR A 324 3.45 -42.89 12.07
C THR A 324 4.03 -44.03 11.23
N LEU A 325 4.86 -43.72 10.23
CA LEU A 325 5.52 -44.75 9.42
C LEU A 325 6.43 -45.65 10.25
N THR A 326 7.19 -45.07 11.20
CA THR A 326 8.07 -45.80 12.11
C THR A 326 7.26 -46.75 13.00
N VAL A 327 6.13 -46.31 13.54
CA VAL A 327 5.23 -47.20 14.36
C VAL A 327 4.74 -48.38 13.53
N ILE A 328 4.25 -48.13 12.32
CA ILE A 328 3.75 -49.21 11.43
C ILE A 328 4.88 -50.18 11.09
N ALA A 329 6.03 -49.68 10.65
CA ALA A 329 7.17 -50.53 10.28
C ALA A 329 7.69 -51.35 11.46
N THR A 330 7.79 -50.75 12.67
CA THR A 330 8.27 -51.43 13.88
C THR A 330 7.33 -52.52 14.35
N ILE A 331 6.01 -52.40 14.13
CA ILE A 331 5.05 -53.46 14.45
C ILE A 331 5.11 -54.56 13.40
N ILE A 332 5.19 -54.25 12.11
CA ILE A 332 5.12 -55.25 11.04
C ILE A 332 6.41 -56.12 10.97
N LEU A 333 7.58 -55.50 11.21
CA LEU A 333 8.88 -56.19 11.07
C LEU A 333 9.00 -57.48 11.93
N PRO A 334 8.69 -57.49 13.24
CA PRO A 334 8.70 -58.72 14.03
C PRO A 334 7.65 -59.70 13.59
N LEU A 335 6.46 -59.27 13.17
CA LEU A 335 5.44 -60.16 12.67
C LEU A 335 5.88 -60.86 11.37
N THR A 336 6.52 -60.14 10.47
CA THR A 336 7.10 -60.72 9.24
C THR A 336 8.21 -61.69 9.55
N LEU A 337 9.06 -61.41 10.58
CA LEU A 337 10.09 -62.36 11.01
C LEU A 337 9.47 -63.64 11.55
N ILE A 338 8.44 -63.55 12.39
CA ILE A 338 7.73 -64.76 12.91
C ILE A 338 7.12 -65.56 11.78
N THR A 339 6.39 -64.92 10.87
CA THR A 339 5.79 -65.60 9.72
C THR A 339 6.84 -66.20 8.78
N GLY A 340 8.01 -65.51 8.60
CA GLY A 340 9.13 -66.03 7.84
C GLY A 340 9.75 -67.29 8.43
N ILE A 341 9.94 -67.32 9.75
CA ILE A 341 10.48 -68.51 10.47
C ILE A 341 9.51 -69.71 10.35
N TYR A 342 8.23 -69.48 10.62
CA TYR A 342 7.20 -70.57 10.52
C TYR A 342 6.85 -70.93 9.07
N GLY A 343 7.24 -70.12 8.09
CA GLY A 343 7.10 -70.37 6.64
C GLY A 343 8.29 -71.12 6.04
N MET A 344 9.35 -71.45 6.79
CA MET A 344 10.51 -72.19 6.30
C MET A 344 10.19 -73.65 6.17
N ASN A 345 10.69 -74.27 5.07
CA ASN A 345 10.50 -75.71 4.80
C ASN A 345 11.63 -76.59 5.41
N PHE A 346 11.74 -76.65 6.74
CA PHE A 346 12.66 -77.57 7.42
C PHE A 346 11.96 -78.84 7.80
N ASP A 347 12.61 -80.01 7.57
CA ASP A 347 12.03 -81.36 7.87
C ASP A 347 11.86 -81.60 9.39
N VAL A 348 12.60 -80.87 10.25
CA VAL A 348 12.56 -81.05 11.71
C VAL A 348 12.19 -79.70 12.36
N MET A 349 10.89 -79.36 12.38
CA MET A 349 10.32 -78.30 13.20
C MET A 349 9.28 -78.88 14.15
N PRO A 350 9.61 -78.98 15.45
CA PRO A 350 8.70 -79.61 16.41
C PRO A 350 7.35 -78.89 16.54
N GLU A 351 7.31 -77.58 16.41
CA GLU A 351 6.09 -76.77 16.52
C GLU A 351 5.15 -76.94 15.36
N LEU A 352 5.63 -77.23 14.12
CA LEU A 352 4.81 -77.46 12.93
C LEU A 352 4.09 -78.82 12.96
N HIS A 353 4.58 -79.81 13.70
CA HIS A 353 3.97 -81.11 13.85
C HIS A 353 2.98 -81.24 15.06
N SER A 354 2.88 -80.11 15.84
CA SER A 354 1.91 -80.05 16.95
C SER A 354 0.56 -79.55 16.43
N PRO A 355 -0.58 -80.21 16.90
CA PRO A 355 -1.94 -79.82 16.51
C PRO A 355 -2.29 -78.37 16.94
N PHE A 356 -1.52 -77.78 17.85
CA PHE A 356 -1.74 -76.46 18.38
C PHE A 356 -0.70 -75.42 17.84
N GLY A 357 0.24 -75.82 16.98
CA GLY A 357 1.33 -74.93 16.49
C GLY A 357 0.87 -73.66 15.79
N TYR A 358 -0.20 -73.76 14.98
CA TYR A 358 -0.84 -72.69 14.34
C TYR A 358 -1.41 -71.65 15.32
N TYR A 359 -2.14 -72.08 16.30
CA TYR A 359 -2.72 -71.17 17.32
C TYR A 359 -1.67 -70.55 18.21
N TYR A 360 -0.56 -71.23 18.48
CA TYR A 360 0.55 -70.74 19.23
C TYR A 360 1.28 -69.57 18.46
N SER A 361 1.51 -69.77 17.17
CA SER A 361 2.13 -68.70 16.33
C SER A 361 1.25 -67.46 16.22
N LEU A 362 -0.09 -67.64 16.08
CA LEU A 362 -1.02 -66.48 16.11
C LEU A 362 -1.06 -65.79 17.45
N LEU A 363 -1.03 -66.50 18.56
CA LEU A 363 -1.02 -65.96 19.90
C LEU A 363 0.29 -65.17 20.14
N LEU A 364 1.42 -65.72 19.69
CA LEU A 364 2.71 -65.06 19.78
C LEU A 364 2.72 -63.73 18.96
N MET A 365 2.22 -63.75 17.75
CA MET A 365 2.11 -62.56 16.90
C MET A 365 1.17 -61.52 17.56
N GLY A 366 0.02 -61.96 18.09
CA GLY A 366 -0.93 -61.11 18.78
C GLY A 366 -0.34 -60.42 20.05
N THR A 367 0.44 -61.18 20.84
CA THR A 367 1.10 -60.64 22.04
C THR A 367 2.21 -59.65 21.70
N VAL A 368 3.00 -59.89 20.66
CA VAL A 368 4.03 -58.98 20.19
C VAL A 368 3.39 -57.70 19.66
N ALA A 369 2.40 -57.81 18.77
CA ALA A 369 1.70 -56.65 18.21
C ALA A 369 1.00 -55.84 19.31
N GLY A 370 0.25 -56.51 20.19
CA GLY A 370 -0.44 -55.83 21.31
C GLY A 370 0.51 -55.13 22.28
N GLY A 371 1.63 -55.78 22.62
CA GLY A 371 2.68 -55.18 23.47
C GLY A 371 3.30 -53.92 22.85
N MET A 372 3.56 -53.98 21.53
CA MET A 372 4.07 -52.80 20.81
C MET A 372 3.07 -51.65 20.72
N VAL A 373 1.80 -51.95 20.45
CA VAL A 373 0.75 -50.93 20.43
C VAL A 373 0.63 -50.26 21.81
N ILE A 374 0.62 -51.07 22.89
CA ILE A 374 0.58 -50.51 24.26
C ILE A 374 1.80 -49.66 24.56
N TYR A 375 2.98 -50.11 24.14
CA TYR A 375 4.23 -49.35 24.30
C TYR A 375 4.18 -47.97 23.60
N PHE A 376 3.78 -47.94 22.32
CA PHE A 376 3.66 -46.70 21.54
C PHE A 376 2.57 -45.79 22.10
N LYS A 377 1.42 -46.34 22.55
CA LYS A 377 0.36 -45.58 23.19
C LYS A 377 0.85 -44.94 24.51
N LYS A 378 1.62 -45.68 25.34
CA LYS A 378 2.23 -45.11 26.55
C LYS A 378 3.22 -44.04 26.26
N LYS A 379 3.94 -44.09 25.14
CA LYS A 379 4.89 -43.11 24.67
C LYS A 379 4.26 -41.92 23.94
N ARG A 380 2.94 -41.88 23.80
CA ARG A 380 2.14 -40.91 23.04
C ARG A 380 2.59 -40.76 21.57
N TRP A 381 2.94 -41.89 20.97
CA TRP A 381 3.27 -41.95 19.55
C TRP A 381 2.07 -42.33 18.68
N VAL A 382 1.06 -42.90 19.31
CA VAL A 382 -0.26 -43.24 18.76
C VAL A 382 -1.32 -42.71 19.71
#